data_2134d9f42ade0334b9005e6a8b2f7c26
#
_entry.id   2134d9f42ade0334b9005e6a8b2f7c26
#
_cell.length_a   1.000
_cell.length_b   1.000
_cell.length_c   1.000
_cell.angle_alpha   90.00
_cell.angle_beta   90.00
_cell.angle_gamma   90.00
#
_symmetry.space_group_name_H-M   'P 1'
#
loop_
_entity.id
_entity.type
_entity.pdbx_description
1 polymer ?
#
loop_
_entity_poly.entity_id
_entity_poly.type
_entity_poly.pdbx_seq_one_letter_code
_entity_poly.pdbx_strand_id
1 'polypeptide(L)'
;MLSSTEARLAVLIDADNASTSHLEALMNEIATLGRASVRRAYGDWTKPQLASWKSVLLPHSIQPMQQFAYTSGKNATDSSLIIDAMDLLYTERFDGFCLISSDSDYTRLAQRIREQGLMVYGFGKQHTPKPFMQACDRFTYLEIFEEQNKNSDVDFYDSADMLFSKDNQFKPMDVAIALVKNAIATMADEHGWANIAPVKNYILKVEPDFDARLFHYDKFSDFLKAYPRYFELTERYPNDNNHKVVFVRNRGSNLLADAELTI
;
A
#
# COMPACT_ATOMS: atom_id res chain seq x y z
N MET A 1 11.64 -26.64 13.66
CA MET A 1 10.70 -25.66 13.10
C MET A 1 11.18 -24.30 13.56
N LEU A 2 11.83 -23.52 12.71
CA LEU A 2 12.12 -22.12 12.99
C LEU A 2 10.78 -21.39 12.89
N SER A 3 10.24 -20.92 14.04
CA SER A 3 9.11 -20.02 14.02
C SER A 3 9.57 -18.78 13.23
N SER A 4 8.94 -18.51 12.09
CA SER A 4 9.04 -17.20 11.47
C SER A 4 8.55 -16.21 12.53
N THR A 5 9.48 -15.48 13.16
CA THR A 5 9.10 -14.41 14.09
C THR A 5 8.34 -13.39 13.26
N GLU A 6 7.07 -13.20 13.62
CA GLU A 6 6.22 -12.18 13.02
C GLU A 6 6.89 -10.81 13.15
N ALA A 7 6.93 -10.04 12.06
CA ALA A 7 7.57 -8.72 12.03
C ALA A 7 6.94 -7.78 13.08
N ARG A 8 7.78 -7.13 13.89
CA ARG A 8 7.33 -6.17 14.92
C ARG A 8 7.29 -4.77 14.33
N LEU A 9 6.12 -4.16 14.37
CA LEU A 9 5.87 -2.86 13.78
C LEU A 9 5.62 -1.78 14.84
N ALA A 10 6.14 -0.57 14.58
CA ALA A 10 5.75 0.65 15.24
C ALA A 10 4.75 1.43 14.36
N VAL A 11 3.56 1.67 14.87
CA VAL A 11 2.47 2.37 14.17
C VAL A 11 2.36 3.78 14.73
N LEU A 12 2.65 4.78 13.89
CA LEU A 12 2.69 6.19 14.24
C LEU A 12 1.69 6.95 13.36
N ILE A 13 0.70 7.54 14.01
CA ILE A 13 -0.45 8.18 13.37
C ILE A 13 -0.39 9.67 13.60
N ASP A 14 -0.33 10.45 12.54
CA ASP A 14 -0.54 11.88 12.56
C ASP A 14 -2.06 12.17 12.61
N ALA A 15 -2.59 12.36 13.83
CA ALA A 15 -4.01 12.51 14.06
C ALA A 15 -4.57 13.85 13.56
N ASP A 16 -3.74 14.88 13.38
CA ASP A 16 -4.16 16.16 12.80
C ASP A 16 -4.49 16.01 11.30
N ASN A 17 -3.87 15.03 10.60
CA ASN A 17 -4.06 14.77 9.16
C ASN A 17 -4.84 13.49 8.85
N ALA A 18 -4.92 12.53 9.79
CA ALA A 18 -5.63 11.28 9.59
C ALA A 18 -7.08 11.34 10.07
N SER A 19 -7.95 10.53 9.45
CA SER A 19 -9.35 10.35 9.85
C SER A 19 -9.54 9.03 10.60
N THR A 20 -10.51 9.01 11.52
CA THR A 20 -10.92 7.79 12.23
C THR A 20 -11.85 6.89 11.42
N SER A 21 -12.40 7.36 10.29
CA SER A 21 -13.45 6.66 9.51
C SER A 21 -13.03 5.29 9.00
N HIS A 22 -11.74 5.07 8.75
CA HIS A 22 -11.21 3.81 8.21
C HIS A 22 -10.20 3.14 9.14
N LEU A 23 -10.20 3.54 10.42
CA LEU A 23 -9.17 3.07 11.36
C LEU A 23 -9.20 1.55 11.56
N GLU A 24 -10.37 0.93 11.62
CA GLU A 24 -10.50 -0.53 11.73
C GLU A 24 -9.91 -1.24 10.51
N ALA A 25 -10.26 -0.83 9.30
CA ALA A 25 -9.73 -1.40 8.06
C ALA A 25 -8.22 -1.17 7.95
N LEU A 26 -7.73 0.00 8.32
CA LEU A 26 -6.31 0.32 8.40
C LEU A 26 -5.57 -0.60 9.38
N MET A 27 -6.11 -0.82 10.58
CA MET A 27 -5.48 -1.73 11.56
C MET A 27 -5.49 -3.17 11.10
N ASN A 28 -6.53 -3.61 10.38
CA ASN A 28 -6.59 -4.93 9.75
C ASN A 28 -5.54 -5.08 8.64
N GLU A 29 -5.36 -4.06 7.79
CA GLU A 29 -4.28 -4.05 6.79
C GLU A 29 -2.91 -4.15 7.45
N ILE A 30 -2.64 -3.34 8.49
CA ILE A 30 -1.38 -3.38 9.25
C ILE A 30 -1.13 -4.77 9.85
N ALA A 31 -2.18 -5.44 10.34
CA ALA A 31 -2.06 -6.79 10.88
C ALA A 31 -1.61 -7.84 9.84
N THR A 32 -1.82 -7.60 8.54
CA THR A 32 -1.28 -8.45 7.46
C THR A 32 0.23 -8.26 7.24
N LEU A 33 0.77 -7.12 7.68
CA LEU A 33 2.18 -6.77 7.50
C LEU A 33 3.05 -7.23 8.68
N GLY A 34 2.44 -7.35 9.87
CA GLY A 34 3.12 -7.77 11.08
C GLY A 34 2.39 -7.36 12.35
N ARG A 35 3.03 -7.59 13.49
CA ARG A 35 2.47 -7.28 14.80
C ARG A 35 2.73 -5.81 15.17
N ALA A 36 1.69 -5.01 15.28
CA ALA A 36 1.74 -3.63 15.78
C ALA A 36 2.05 -3.60 17.29
N SER A 37 3.35 -3.57 17.64
CA SER A 37 3.84 -3.62 19.03
C SER A 37 3.75 -2.25 19.72
N VAL A 38 3.84 -1.17 18.96
CA VAL A 38 3.61 0.21 19.40
C VAL A 38 2.54 0.81 18.51
N ARG A 39 1.58 1.51 19.11
CA ARG A 39 0.52 2.25 18.42
C ARG A 39 0.38 3.60 19.10
N ARG A 40 0.76 4.67 18.42
CA ARG A 40 0.73 6.03 18.93
C ARG A 40 0.05 6.97 17.95
N ALA A 41 -0.80 7.85 18.45
CA ALA A 41 -1.43 8.91 17.65
C ALA A 41 -1.03 10.27 18.24
N TYR A 42 -0.51 11.14 17.40
CA TYR A 42 0.05 12.44 17.76
C TYR A 42 -0.93 13.53 17.34
N GLY A 43 -1.17 14.48 18.24
CA GLY A 43 -2.08 15.59 17.97
C GLY A 43 -2.24 16.51 19.16
N ASP A 44 -2.86 17.64 18.93
CA ASP A 44 -3.32 18.52 20.01
C ASP A 44 -4.74 18.11 20.45
N TRP A 45 -4.79 17.19 21.42
CA TRP A 45 -6.05 16.59 21.92
C TRP A 45 -6.98 17.60 22.61
N THR A 46 -6.57 18.86 22.76
CA THR A 46 -7.44 19.94 23.23
C THR A 46 -8.32 20.48 22.10
N LYS A 47 -7.99 20.20 20.83
CA LYS A 47 -8.73 20.66 19.67
C LYS A 47 -10.03 19.86 19.47
N PRO A 48 -11.18 20.52 19.18
CA PRO A 48 -12.45 19.85 18.91
C PRO A 48 -12.40 18.87 17.74
N GLN A 49 -11.55 19.10 16.72
CA GLN A 49 -11.39 18.27 15.54
C GLN A 49 -10.95 16.84 15.86
N LEU A 50 -10.20 16.67 16.96
CA LEU A 50 -9.74 15.36 17.42
C LEU A 50 -10.71 14.65 18.37
N ALA A 51 -11.89 15.22 18.62
CA ALA A 51 -12.87 14.63 19.55
C ALA A 51 -13.32 13.23 19.12
N SER A 52 -13.42 12.95 17.81
CA SER A 52 -13.80 11.63 17.26
C SER A 52 -12.80 10.53 17.63
N TRP A 53 -11.53 10.86 17.84
CA TRP A 53 -10.50 9.90 18.22
C TRP A 53 -10.73 9.26 19.59
N LYS A 54 -11.39 9.96 20.54
CA LYS A 54 -11.62 9.45 21.90
C LYS A 54 -12.35 8.10 21.92
N SER A 55 -13.28 7.89 20.98
CA SER A 55 -14.06 6.65 20.89
C SER A 55 -13.26 5.46 20.35
N VAL A 56 -12.17 5.70 19.61
CA VAL A 56 -11.41 4.65 18.91
C VAL A 56 -10.04 4.38 19.53
N LEU A 57 -9.47 5.32 20.28
CA LEU A 57 -8.13 5.14 20.86
C LEU A 57 -8.03 3.89 21.74
N LEU A 58 -8.94 3.75 22.71
CA LEU A 58 -8.90 2.63 23.66
C LEU A 58 -9.25 1.29 23.02
N PRO A 59 -10.32 1.15 22.19
CA PRO A 59 -10.64 -0.11 21.52
C PRO A 59 -9.49 -0.64 20.63
N HIS A 60 -8.72 0.25 20.00
CA HIS A 60 -7.59 -0.13 19.16
C HIS A 60 -6.23 -0.12 19.90
N SER A 61 -6.24 0.10 21.23
CA SER A 61 -5.01 0.19 22.05
C SER A 61 -4.02 1.22 21.49
N ILE A 62 -4.51 2.38 21.07
CA ILE A 62 -3.70 3.47 20.54
C ILE A 62 -3.42 4.46 21.67
N GLN A 63 -2.16 4.74 21.92
CA GLN A 63 -1.72 5.71 22.92
C GLN A 63 -1.78 7.13 22.33
N PRO A 64 -2.58 8.06 22.90
CA PRO A 64 -2.54 9.45 22.48
C PRO A 64 -1.28 10.15 23.00
N MET A 65 -0.57 10.79 22.09
CA MET A 65 0.61 11.62 22.38
C MET A 65 0.21 13.08 22.26
N GLN A 66 0.16 13.79 23.42
CA GLN A 66 -0.24 15.20 23.44
C GLN A 66 0.91 16.10 23.00
N GLN A 67 0.64 16.96 22.05
CA GLN A 67 1.51 18.05 21.66
C GLN A 67 0.71 19.37 21.62
N PHE A 68 1.01 20.29 22.54
CA PHE A 68 0.39 21.61 22.53
C PHE A 68 0.96 22.47 21.41
N ALA A 69 0.10 23.10 20.64
CA ALA A 69 0.49 24.11 19.67
C ALA A 69 0.72 25.45 20.38
N TYR A 70 1.95 25.70 20.86
CA TYR A 70 2.29 26.97 21.53
C TYR A 70 2.22 28.18 20.60
N THR A 71 2.29 27.97 19.29
CA THR A 71 2.17 29.02 18.25
C THR A 71 1.36 28.45 17.10
N SER A 72 0.36 29.23 16.61
CA SER A 72 -0.41 28.85 15.43
C SER A 72 0.48 28.70 14.19
N GLY A 73 0.26 27.62 13.40
CA GLY A 73 0.95 27.39 12.13
C GLY A 73 2.35 26.81 12.22
N LYS A 74 2.77 26.21 13.35
CA LYS A 74 4.02 25.47 13.46
C LYS A 74 3.76 23.96 13.55
N ASN A 75 4.61 23.15 12.90
CA ASN A 75 4.59 21.69 12.83
C ASN A 75 5.03 21.03 14.15
N ALA A 76 4.38 21.42 15.28
CA ALA A 76 4.76 20.93 16.61
C ALA A 76 4.43 19.43 16.77
N THR A 77 3.30 19.00 16.22
CA THR A 77 2.86 17.59 16.20
C THR A 77 3.81 16.75 15.38
N ASP A 78 4.19 17.21 14.18
CA ASP A 78 5.10 16.50 13.27
C ASP A 78 6.48 16.32 13.93
N SER A 79 7.02 17.37 14.54
CA SER A 79 8.28 17.29 15.27
C SER A 79 8.23 16.27 16.42
N SER A 80 7.12 16.19 17.15
CA SER A 80 6.95 15.22 18.24
C SER A 80 6.92 13.78 17.71
N LEU A 81 6.18 13.54 16.60
CA LEU A 81 6.16 12.23 15.95
C LEU A 81 7.56 11.85 15.44
N ILE A 82 8.28 12.77 14.80
CA ILE A 82 9.62 12.51 14.27
C ILE A 82 10.60 12.15 15.39
N ILE A 83 10.60 12.90 16.51
CA ILE A 83 11.49 12.65 17.64
C ILE A 83 11.21 11.26 18.23
N ASP A 84 9.95 10.96 18.49
CA ASP A 84 9.54 9.68 19.07
C ASP A 84 9.82 8.50 18.12
N ALA A 85 9.62 8.69 16.80
CA ALA A 85 10.00 7.71 15.80
C ALA A 85 11.50 7.43 15.81
N MET A 86 12.35 8.46 15.96
CA MET A 86 13.79 8.30 16.06
C MET A 86 14.19 7.59 17.36
N ASP A 87 13.55 7.90 18.48
CA ASP A 87 13.78 7.19 19.74
C ASP A 87 13.43 5.69 19.60
N LEU A 88 12.27 5.38 19.01
CA LEU A 88 11.86 3.99 18.74
C LEU A 88 12.82 3.28 17.79
N LEU A 89 13.30 3.97 16.75
CA LEU A 89 14.25 3.44 15.77
C LEU A 89 15.53 2.94 16.46
N TYR A 90 16.10 3.73 17.35
CA TYR A 90 17.33 3.38 18.06
C TYR A 90 17.14 2.36 19.18
N THR A 91 15.91 1.93 19.49
CA THR A 91 15.72 0.79 20.39
C THR A 91 16.09 -0.55 19.76
N GLU A 92 16.21 -0.63 18.45
CA GLU A 92 16.50 -1.86 17.67
C GLU A 92 15.46 -2.99 17.91
N ARG A 93 14.23 -2.63 18.28
CA ARG A 93 13.17 -3.58 18.65
C ARG A 93 12.17 -3.85 17.55
N PHE A 94 12.22 -3.10 16.44
CA PHE A 94 11.24 -3.13 15.38
C PHE A 94 11.87 -3.60 14.08
N ASP A 95 11.04 -4.25 13.26
CA ASP A 95 11.38 -4.70 11.92
C ASP A 95 10.85 -3.72 10.85
N GLY A 96 9.94 -2.83 11.25
CA GLY A 96 9.38 -1.80 10.37
C GLY A 96 8.52 -0.76 11.09
N PHE A 97 8.19 0.29 10.34
CA PHE A 97 7.37 1.41 10.78
C PHE A 97 6.18 1.60 9.85
N CYS A 98 4.99 1.82 10.42
CA CYS A 98 3.82 2.30 9.72
C CYS A 98 3.65 3.78 10.00
N LEU A 99 3.74 4.61 8.96
CA LEU A 99 3.58 6.07 9.03
C LEU A 99 2.24 6.43 8.39
N ILE A 100 1.31 6.94 9.20
CA ILE A 100 -0.04 7.29 8.76
C ILE A 100 -0.15 8.82 8.69
N SER A 101 0.12 9.36 7.53
CA SER A 101 0.01 10.79 7.20
C SER A 101 0.05 11.02 5.69
N SER A 102 -0.42 12.18 5.25
CA SER A 102 -0.29 12.67 3.88
C SER A 102 0.71 13.83 3.76
N ASP A 103 1.49 14.10 4.81
CA ASP A 103 2.42 15.22 4.83
C ASP A 103 3.80 14.81 4.28
N SER A 104 4.35 15.67 3.41
CA SER A 104 5.69 15.52 2.84
C SER A 104 6.82 15.68 3.87
N ASP A 105 6.56 16.30 5.01
CA ASP A 105 7.57 16.55 6.05
C ASP A 105 8.10 15.24 6.64
N TYR A 106 7.33 14.15 6.55
CA TYR A 106 7.77 12.82 6.94
C TYR A 106 8.67 12.10 5.93
N THR A 107 8.92 12.70 4.75
CA THR A 107 9.80 12.11 3.71
C THR A 107 11.18 11.77 4.27
N ARG A 108 11.81 12.70 5.00
CA ARG A 108 13.14 12.50 5.59
C ARG A 108 13.14 11.45 6.69
N LEU A 109 12.07 11.36 7.47
CA LEU A 109 11.90 10.31 8.47
C LEU A 109 11.83 8.92 7.80
N ALA A 110 10.99 8.77 6.78
CA ALA A 110 10.87 7.53 6.03
C ALA A 110 12.22 7.08 5.43
N GLN A 111 12.96 8.00 4.80
CA GLN A 111 14.31 7.75 4.29
C GLN A 111 15.25 7.29 5.40
N ARG A 112 15.24 7.96 6.56
CA ARG A 112 16.10 7.64 7.69
C ARG A 112 15.83 6.25 8.27
N ILE A 113 14.58 5.85 8.36
CA ILE A 113 14.20 4.51 8.82
C ILE A 113 14.72 3.46 7.83
N ARG A 114 14.54 3.68 6.52
CA ARG A 114 15.05 2.77 5.48
C ARG A 114 16.58 2.68 5.45
N GLU A 115 17.29 3.77 5.72
CA GLU A 115 18.77 3.78 5.85
C GLU A 115 19.26 2.84 6.97
N GLN A 116 18.41 2.56 7.97
CA GLN A 116 18.70 1.57 9.02
C GLN A 116 18.28 0.14 8.63
N GLY A 117 17.85 -0.08 7.39
CA GLY A 117 17.44 -1.39 6.89
C GLY A 117 16.06 -1.86 7.35
N LEU A 118 15.24 -0.96 7.91
CA LEU A 118 13.89 -1.27 8.37
C LEU A 118 12.85 -0.94 7.30
N MET A 119 11.74 -1.70 7.30
CA MET A 119 10.63 -1.48 6.36
C MET A 119 9.81 -0.24 6.73
N VAL A 120 9.42 0.55 5.74
CA VAL A 120 8.51 1.68 5.90
C VAL A 120 7.23 1.44 5.11
N TYR A 121 6.13 1.37 5.82
CA TYR A 121 4.78 1.26 5.30
C TYR A 121 4.07 2.61 5.45
N GLY A 122 3.89 3.33 4.34
CA GLY A 122 3.16 4.60 4.32
C GLY A 122 1.66 4.37 4.12
N PHE A 123 0.85 5.15 4.80
CA PHE A 123 -0.61 5.19 4.62
C PHE A 123 -1.04 6.64 4.56
N GLY A 124 -1.69 7.04 3.49
CA GLY A 124 -2.11 8.42 3.29
C GLY A 124 -3.19 8.55 2.24
N LYS A 125 -3.66 9.78 2.05
CA LYS A 125 -4.68 10.11 1.06
C LYS A 125 -4.08 10.23 -0.35
N GLN A 126 -4.94 10.21 -1.35
CA GLN A 126 -4.57 10.32 -2.76
C GLN A 126 -3.70 11.55 -3.09
N HIS A 127 -3.90 12.67 -2.39
CA HIS A 127 -3.12 13.89 -2.60
C HIS A 127 -1.75 13.89 -1.91
N THR A 128 -1.34 12.77 -1.29
CA THR A 128 -0.02 12.62 -0.66
C THR A 128 1.08 12.89 -1.68
N PRO A 129 2.07 13.75 -1.36
CA PRO A 129 3.13 14.09 -2.28
C PRO A 129 4.00 12.88 -2.67
N LYS A 130 4.32 12.77 -3.97
CA LYS A 130 5.13 11.68 -4.52
C LYS A 130 6.44 11.43 -3.78
N PRO A 131 7.21 12.45 -3.31
CA PRO A 131 8.44 12.22 -2.55
C PRO A 131 8.24 11.37 -1.29
N PHE A 132 7.15 11.57 -0.54
CA PHE A 132 6.86 10.76 0.65
C PHE A 132 6.50 9.32 0.27
N MET A 133 5.65 9.13 -0.73
CA MET A 133 5.30 7.79 -1.23
C MET A 133 6.53 7.01 -1.67
N GLN A 134 7.44 7.63 -2.43
CA GLN A 134 8.69 7.03 -2.90
C GLN A 134 9.71 6.77 -1.79
N ALA A 135 9.60 7.46 -0.67
CA ALA A 135 10.42 7.19 0.51
C ALA A 135 9.96 5.95 1.29
N CYS A 136 8.76 5.43 1.04
CA CYS A 136 8.24 4.20 1.63
C CYS A 136 8.65 2.96 0.81
N ASP A 137 8.67 1.78 1.45
CA ASP A 137 8.82 0.49 0.74
C ASP A 137 7.48 0.02 0.17
N ARG A 138 6.38 0.42 0.82
CA ARG A 138 5.01 0.26 0.34
C ARG A 138 4.19 1.44 0.78
N PHE A 139 3.33 1.96 -0.10
CA PHE A 139 2.37 3.01 0.22
C PHE A 139 0.96 2.55 -0.10
N THR A 140 0.03 2.73 0.83
CA THR A 140 -1.38 2.36 0.68
C THR A 140 -2.26 3.60 0.80
N TYR A 141 -3.08 3.85 -0.20
CA TYR A 141 -4.06 4.94 -0.17
C TYR A 141 -5.22 4.58 0.75
N LEU A 142 -5.62 5.50 1.62
CA LEU A 142 -6.71 5.28 2.58
C LEU A 142 -8.07 5.14 1.89
N GLU A 143 -8.23 5.70 0.71
CA GLU A 143 -9.43 5.62 -0.11
C GLU A 143 -9.76 4.18 -0.54
N ILE A 144 -8.78 3.28 -0.61
CA ILE A 144 -9.01 1.84 -0.86
C ILE A 144 -9.99 1.24 0.16
N PHE A 145 -9.97 1.74 1.40
CA PHE A 145 -10.84 1.25 2.46
C PHE A 145 -12.29 1.81 2.37
N GLU A 146 -12.49 2.90 1.61
CA GLU A 146 -13.82 3.47 1.37
C GLU A 146 -14.63 2.62 0.40
N GLU A 147 -13.97 2.08 -0.63
CA GLU A 147 -14.62 1.28 -1.68
C GLU A 147 -15.05 -0.10 -1.16
N GLN A 148 -14.28 -0.70 -0.25
CA GLN A 148 -14.62 -2.00 0.34
C GLN A 148 -15.93 -1.97 1.12
N ASN A 149 -16.29 -0.84 1.73
CA ASN A 149 -17.56 -0.68 2.46
C ASN A 149 -18.78 -0.52 1.52
N LYS A 150 -18.59 -0.16 0.25
CA LYS A 150 -19.67 0.00 -0.73
C LYS A 150 -20.03 -1.30 -1.47
N ASN A 151 -19.11 -2.25 -1.53
CA ASN A 151 -19.27 -3.49 -2.30
C ASN A 151 -19.99 -4.62 -1.54
N SER A 152 -20.45 -4.40 -0.31
CA SER A 152 -21.25 -5.39 0.41
C SER A 152 -22.71 -5.49 -0.04
N ASP A 153 -23.21 -4.57 -0.89
CA ASP A 153 -24.62 -4.47 -1.27
C ASP A 153 -24.89 -4.31 -2.80
N VAL A 154 -23.93 -4.59 -3.67
CA VAL A 154 -24.15 -4.43 -5.12
C VAL A 154 -23.99 -5.76 -5.86
N ASP A 155 -25.13 -6.24 -6.40
CA ASP A 155 -25.26 -7.37 -7.31
C ASP A 155 -24.35 -7.23 -8.55
N PHE A 156 -23.79 -8.35 -8.95
CA PHE A 156 -22.98 -8.57 -10.14
C PHE A 156 -23.75 -8.17 -11.41
N TYR A 157 -23.60 -6.94 -11.88
CA TYR A 157 -24.00 -6.55 -13.23
C TYR A 157 -22.81 -6.01 -14.03
N ASP A 158 -22.55 -6.78 -15.08
CA ASP A 158 -21.82 -6.50 -16.34
C ASP A 158 -20.73 -5.42 -16.32
N SER A 159 -19.53 -5.89 -15.99
CA SER A 159 -18.34 -5.04 -15.72
C SER A 159 -17.60 -4.55 -16.96
N ALA A 160 -18.05 -4.86 -18.18
CA ALA A 160 -17.29 -4.54 -19.39
C ALA A 160 -17.36 -3.05 -19.79
N ASP A 161 -18.47 -2.38 -19.52
CA ASP A 161 -18.66 -0.95 -19.88
C ASP A 161 -18.18 0.03 -18.80
N MET A 162 -17.95 -0.40 -17.55
CA MET A 162 -17.33 0.44 -16.51
C MET A 162 -15.81 0.60 -16.65
N LEU A 163 -15.17 -0.21 -17.49
CA LEU A 163 -13.71 -0.22 -17.65
C LEU A 163 -13.12 1.01 -18.36
N PHE A 164 -13.96 1.91 -18.86
CA PHE A 164 -13.55 3.12 -19.57
C PHE A 164 -13.99 4.42 -18.90
N SER A 165 -14.40 4.41 -17.63
CA SER A 165 -14.62 5.68 -16.94
C SER A 165 -13.26 6.40 -16.80
N LYS A 166 -13.16 7.57 -17.44
CA LYS A 166 -11.98 8.44 -17.46
C LYS A 166 -11.58 9.02 -16.09
N ASP A 167 -12.23 8.58 -15.02
CA ASP A 167 -12.13 9.16 -13.68
C ASP A 167 -11.39 8.27 -12.67
N ASN A 168 -10.49 7.39 -13.14
CA ASN A 168 -9.57 6.75 -12.20
C ASN A 168 -8.53 7.80 -11.76
N GLN A 169 -8.78 8.40 -10.60
CA GLN A 169 -7.99 9.50 -10.03
C GLN A 169 -6.56 9.08 -9.64
N PHE A 170 -6.27 7.77 -9.56
CA PHE A 170 -4.98 7.26 -9.10
C PHE A 170 -3.96 7.10 -10.22
N LYS A 171 -4.10 6.07 -11.04
CA LYS A 171 -3.22 5.82 -12.22
C LYS A 171 -4.06 5.33 -13.39
N PRO A 172 -3.80 5.85 -14.61
CA PRO A 172 -4.43 5.29 -15.82
C PRO A 172 -4.09 3.80 -15.99
N MET A 173 -5.04 3.02 -16.46
CA MET A 173 -4.91 1.57 -16.61
C MET A 173 -3.77 1.18 -17.57
N ASP A 174 -3.57 1.95 -18.63
CA ASP A 174 -2.48 1.73 -19.60
C ASP A 174 -1.10 1.88 -18.97
N VAL A 175 -0.96 2.83 -18.03
CA VAL A 175 0.28 3.01 -17.25
C VAL A 175 0.52 1.81 -16.32
N ALA A 176 -0.53 1.31 -15.67
CA ALA A 176 -0.43 0.12 -14.82
C ALA A 176 -0.05 -1.13 -15.65
N ILE A 177 -0.68 -1.33 -16.80
CA ILE A 177 -0.35 -2.45 -17.71
C ILE A 177 1.10 -2.33 -18.20
N ALA A 178 1.55 -1.14 -18.59
CA ALA A 178 2.93 -0.92 -19.04
C ALA A 178 3.94 -1.23 -17.93
N LEU A 179 3.67 -0.79 -16.69
CA LEU A 179 4.50 -1.08 -15.52
C LEU A 179 4.62 -2.59 -15.29
N VAL A 180 3.49 -3.31 -15.30
CA VAL A 180 3.45 -4.76 -15.10
C VAL A 180 4.17 -5.49 -16.22
N LYS A 181 3.98 -5.08 -17.49
CA LYS A 181 4.69 -5.65 -18.64
C LYS A 181 6.21 -5.50 -18.51
N ASN A 182 6.69 -4.34 -18.11
CA ASN A 182 8.12 -4.07 -17.90
C ASN A 182 8.66 -4.93 -16.74
N ALA A 183 7.92 -5.05 -15.63
CA ALA A 183 8.31 -5.88 -14.51
C ALA A 183 8.42 -7.37 -14.90
N ILE A 184 7.44 -7.89 -15.66
CA ILE A 184 7.49 -9.26 -16.17
C ILE A 184 8.70 -9.44 -17.08
N ALA A 185 8.95 -8.54 -18.02
CA ALA A 185 10.09 -8.63 -18.93
C ALA A 185 11.44 -8.63 -18.20
N THR A 186 11.55 -7.86 -17.10
CA THR A 186 12.75 -7.78 -16.28
C THR A 186 13.00 -9.06 -15.47
N MET A 187 11.91 -9.73 -15.02
CA MET A 187 11.99 -10.87 -14.12
C MET A 187 11.81 -12.22 -14.82
N ALA A 188 11.60 -12.22 -16.15
CA ALA A 188 11.33 -13.42 -16.93
C ALA A 188 12.57 -14.28 -17.12
N ASP A 189 12.34 -15.60 -17.19
CA ASP A 189 13.32 -16.59 -17.62
C ASP A 189 13.53 -16.53 -19.16
N GLU A 190 14.40 -17.41 -19.68
CA GLU A 190 14.70 -17.53 -21.12
C GLU A 190 13.49 -17.88 -22.00
N HIS A 191 12.41 -18.40 -21.39
CA HIS A 191 11.14 -18.71 -22.04
C HIS A 191 10.09 -17.62 -21.88
N GLY A 192 10.46 -16.48 -21.26
CA GLY A 192 9.59 -15.34 -21.03
C GLY A 192 8.64 -15.50 -19.84
N TRP A 193 8.80 -16.53 -19.00
CA TRP A 193 7.98 -16.75 -17.81
C TRP A 193 8.61 -16.17 -16.54
N ALA A 194 7.80 -15.50 -15.73
CA ALA A 194 8.18 -14.97 -14.43
C ALA A 194 7.22 -15.45 -13.33
N ASN A 195 7.74 -15.72 -12.14
CA ASN A 195 6.89 -15.98 -10.98
C ASN A 195 6.22 -14.68 -10.53
N ILE A 196 4.90 -14.71 -10.27
CA ILE A 196 4.12 -13.51 -9.95
C ILE A 196 4.54 -12.83 -8.64
N ALA A 197 5.05 -13.56 -7.65
CA ALA A 197 5.44 -12.98 -6.37
C ALA A 197 6.69 -12.10 -6.49
N PRO A 198 7.82 -12.53 -7.08
CA PRO A 198 8.95 -11.65 -7.42
C PRO A 198 8.56 -10.47 -8.31
N VAL A 199 7.67 -10.68 -9.31
CA VAL A 199 7.19 -9.58 -10.18
C VAL A 199 6.48 -8.52 -9.35
N LYS A 200 5.55 -8.91 -8.46
CA LYS A 200 4.87 -7.97 -7.55
C LYS A 200 5.87 -7.22 -6.67
N ASN A 201 6.83 -7.93 -6.08
CA ASN A 201 7.85 -7.31 -5.23
C ASN A 201 8.73 -6.32 -6.01
N TYR A 202 9.05 -6.62 -7.27
CA TYR A 202 9.78 -5.70 -8.14
C TYR A 202 8.96 -4.44 -8.43
N ILE A 203 7.67 -4.59 -8.74
CA ILE A 203 6.76 -3.45 -8.96
C ILE A 203 6.75 -2.54 -7.74
N LEU A 204 6.58 -3.07 -6.52
CA LEU A 204 6.56 -2.28 -5.29
C LEU A 204 7.88 -1.56 -4.99
N LYS A 205 9.03 -2.07 -5.47
CA LYS A 205 10.32 -1.37 -5.34
C LYS A 205 10.43 -0.16 -6.28
N VAL A 206 9.73 -0.19 -7.42
CA VAL A 206 9.75 0.89 -8.43
C VAL A 206 8.62 1.88 -8.17
N GLU A 207 7.43 1.38 -7.87
CA GLU A 207 6.21 2.13 -7.60
C GLU A 207 5.57 1.61 -6.30
N PRO A 208 5.98 2.15 -5.14
CA PRO A 208 5.53 1.67 -3.82
C PRO A 208 4.02 1.78 -3.58
N ASP A 209 3.37 2.67 -4.32
CA ASP A 209 1.92 2.91 -4.28
C ASP A 209 1.09 2.04 -5.23
N PHE A 210 1.73 1.05 -5.92
CA PHE A 210 0.98 0.12 -6.76
C PHE A 210 0.16 -0.85 -5.91
N ASP A 211 -1.17 -0.83 -6.10
CA ASP A 211 -2.10 -1.80 -5.51
C ASP A 211 -3.16 -2.20 -6.53
N ALA A 212 -3.43 -3.51 -6.66
CA ALA A 212 -4.44 -4.03 -7.58
C ALA A 212 -5.85 -3.55 -7.23
N ARG A 213 -6.11 -3.24 -5.96
CA ARG A 213 -7.39 -2.71 -5.46
C ARG A 213 -7.74 -1.34 -6.03
N LEU A 214 -6.73 -0.54 -6.41
CA LEU A 214 -6.94 0.74 -7.13
C LEU A 214 -7.58 0.56 -8.51
N PHE A 215 -7.53 -0.67 -9.02
CA PHE A 215 -8.10 -1.08 -10.30
C PHE A 215 -9.27 -2.05 -10.11
N HIS A 216 -9.89 -2.07 -8.90
CA HIS A 216 -11.04 -2.92 -8.52
C HIS A 216 -10.76 -4.43 -8.54
N TYR A 217 -9.49 -4.85 -8.30
CA TYR A 217 -9.12 -6.26 -8.17
C TYR A 217 -8.57 -6.55 -6.78
N ASP A 218 -9.13 -7.51 -6.06
CA ASP A 218 -8.69 -7.87 -4.71
C ASP A 218 -7.24 -8.37 -4.66
N LYS A 219 -6.80 -9.05 -5.73
CA LYS A 219 -5.47 -9.65 -5.80
C LYS A 219 -4.77 -9.28 -7.11
N PHE A 220 -3.45 -9.19 -7.05
CA PHE A 220 -2.62 -8.99 -8.23
C PHE A 220 -2.81 -10.09 -9.29
N SER A 221 -3.04 -11.35 -8.86
CA SER A 221 -3.37 -12.45 -9.78
C SER A 221 -4.67 -12.22 -10.55
N ASP A 222 -5.64 -11.59 -9.93
CA ASP A 222 -6.95 -11.36 -10.55
C ASP A 222 -6.88 -10.19 -11.52
N PHE A 223 -6.10 -9.14 -11.18
CA PHE A 223 -5.71 -8.11 -12.13
C PHE A 223 -5.08 -8.72 -13.40
N LEU A 224 -4.10 -9.61 -13.25
CA LEU A 224 -3.45 -10.25 -14.41
C LEU A 224 -4.42 -11.09 -15.26
N LYS A 225 -5.33 -11.85 -14.62
CA LYS A 225 -6.35 -12.68 -15.30
C LYS A 225 -7.37 -11.85 -16.07
N ALA A 226 -7.69 -10.66 -15.60
CA ALA A 226 -8.64 -9.77 -16.25
C ALA A 226 -8.12 -9.20 -17.57
N TYR A 227 -6.81 -9.28 -17.82
CA TYR A 227 -6.19 -8.77 -19.05
C TYR A 227 -5.50 -9.88 -19.88
N PRO A 228 -6.24 -10.93 -20.34
CA PRO A 228 -5.67 -12.05 -21.09
C PRO A 228 -5.07 -11.65 -22.44
N ARG A 229 -5.41 -10.44 -22.94
CA ARG A 229 -4.79 -9.86 -24.15
C ARG A 229 -3.31 -9.54 -23.94
N TYR A 230 -2.92 -9.16 -22.71
CA TYR A 230 -1.56 -8.73 -22.39
C TYR A 230 -0.77 -9.78 -21.64
N PHE A 231 -1.43 -10.61 -20.83
CA PHE A 231 -0.80 -11.54 -19.91
C PHE A 231 -1.30 -12.96 -20.11
N GLU A 232 -0.37 -13.90 -20.04
CA GLU A 232 -0.67 -15.33 -20.02
C GLU A 232 -0.21 -15.88 -18.67
N LEU A 233 -1.10 -16.63 -17.98
CA LEU A 233 -0.80 -17.23 -16.70
C LEU A 233 -0.75 -18.75 -16.83
N THR A 234 0.17 -19.38 -16.08
CA THR A 234 0.24 -20.82 -15.92
C THR A 234 0.52 -21.18 -14.46
N GLU A 235 0.08 -22.36 -14.08
CA GLU A 235 0.30 -22.90 -12.76
C GLU A 235 1.32 -24.02 -12.85
N ARG A 236 2.35 -23.97 -12.02
CA ARG A 236 3.37 -25.02 -11.96
C ARG A 236 3.49 -25.51 -10.53
N TYR A 237 3.84 -26.76 -10.36
CA TYR A 237 4.13 -27.40 -9.09
C TYR A 237 5.63 -27.72 -9.05
N PRO A 238 6.51 -26.77 -8.69
CA PRO A 238 7.94 -27.04 -8.59
C PRO A 238 8.18 -27.84 -7.33
N ASN A 239 8.63 -29.08 -7.51
CA ASN A 239 8.91 -30.09 -6.49
C ASN A 239 7.68 -30.84 -5.93
N ASP A 240 7.91 -32.05 -5.39
CA ASP A 240 6.93 -32.97 -4.76
C ASP A 240 6.14 -32.35 -3.57
N ASN A 241 6.39 -31.13 -3.19
CA ASN A 241 5.58 -30.36 -2.28
C ASN A 241 4.42 -29.72 -3.07
N ASN A 242 3.20 -30.11 -2.72
CA ASN A 242 1.90 -29.73 -3.30
C ASN A 242 1.61 -28.19 -3.29
N HIS A 243 2.65 -27.35 -3.34
CA HIS A 243 2.53 -25.89 -3.38
C HIS A 243 2.47 -25.38 -4.82
N LYS A 244 1.29 -24.91 -5.20
CA LYS A 244 1.01 -24.27 -6.46
C LYS A 244 1.73 -22.92 -6.56
N VAL A 245 2.52 -22.73 -7.60
CA VAL A 245 3.18 -21.47 -7.96
C VAL A 245 2.62 -20.97 -9.28
N VAL A 246 2.22 -19.71 -9.29
CA VAL A 246 1.68 -19.07 -10.50
C VAL A 246 2.78 -18.32 -11.22
N PHE A 247 2.89 -18.57 -12.52
CA PHE A 247 3.79 -17.89 -13.44
C PHE A 247 2.98 -17.04 -14.42
N VAL A 248 3.58 -15.95 -14.86
CA VAL A 248 3.01 -15.02 -15.84
C VAL A 248 4.01 -14.77 -16.96
N ARG A 249 3.50 -14.55 -18.17
CA ARG A 249 4.27 -14.17 -19.35
C ARG A 249 3.58 -13.04 -20.07
N ASN A 250 4.34 -12.10 -20.64
CA ASN A 250 3.79 -11.13 -21.59
C ASN A 250 3.35 -11.86 -22.87
N ARG A 251 2.13 -11.62 -23.31
CA ARG A 251 1.75 -11.99 -24.69
C ARG A 251 2.42 -11.01 -25.64
N GLY A 252 3.11 -11.55 -26.66
CA GLY A 252 3.64 -10.73 -27.74
C GLY A 252 2.49 -9.95 -28.37
N SER A 253 2.67 -8.65 -28.58
CA SER A 253 1.78 -7.87 -29.43
C SER A 253 1.93 -8.42 -30.85
N ASN A 254 1.02 -9.27 -31.30
CA ASN A 254 0.81 -9.51 -32.72
C ASN A 254 0.21 -8.21 -33.29
N LEU A 255 1.08 -7.25 -33.61
CA LEU A 255 0.73 -6.00 -34.30
C LEU A 255 0.08 -6.21 -35.68
N LEU A 256 -0.07 -7.46 -36.14
CA LEU A 256 -0.65 -7.78 -37.42
C LEU A 256 -2.12 -8.28 -37.37
N ALA A 257 -2.69 -8.51 -36.16
CA ALA A 257 -4.07 -8.98 -36.05
C ALA A 257 -5.09 -7.83 -35.84
N ASP A 258 -4.63 -6.64 -35.46
CA ASP A 258 -5.52 -5.49 -35.17
C ASP A 258 -5.80 -4.61 -36.42
N ALA A 259 -5.20 -4.93 -37.58
CA ALA A 259 -5.42 -4.18 -38.83
C ALA A 259 -6.56 -4.76 -39.72
N GLU A 260 -7.10 -5.94 -39.39
CA GLU A 260 -8.14 -6.59 -40.22
C GLU A 260 -9.57 -6.50 -39.70
N LEU A 261 -9.80 -5.76 -38.59
CA LEU A 261 -11.17 -5.56 -38.03
C LEU A 261 -11.72 -4.15 -38.24
N THR A 262 -11.14 -3.39 -39.18
CA THR A 262 -11.69 -2.07 -39.58
C THR A 262 -11.76 -2.02 -41.11
N ILE A 263 -12.64 -2.82 -41.70
CA ILE A 263 -13.25 -2.61 -43.04
C ILE A 263 -14.74 -2.91 -42.93
#